data_8344f4fbd96ad902e80d0793a9f2653b
#
_entry.id   8344f4fbd96ad902e80d0793a9f2653b
#
_cell.length_a   1.000
_cell.length_b   1.000
_cell.length_c   1.000
_cell.angle_alpha   90.00
_cell.angle_beta   90.00
_cell.angle_gamma   90.00
#
_symmetry.space_group_name_H-M   'P 1'
#
loop_
_entity.id
_entity.type
_entity.pdbx_description
1 polymer ?
#
loop_
_entity_poly.entity_id
_entity_poly.type
_entity_poly.pdbx_seq_one_letter_code
_entity_poly.pdbx_strand_id
1 'polypeptide(L)'
;AHILNIVQRVRYYAQEVSNGKWSRQADFSFWDAPLHELDGKKIGIIGFGNTGRATARIAVGFGLDVYAYTSKSAMELPADVHKCPSMDELFRKCDIVSLHCPLTETTRELVDARKLDLMKPSAILINTGRGGLVNEQDLADALNSGKIAAAGLDVLSSEPPRADNPLLKARNCFITPHQAWATKEARVRLMQLAVNNLKAFLEGKPVN
;
A
#
# COMPACT_ATOMS: atom_id res chain seq x y z
N ALA A 1 7.13 3.58 -0.59
CA ALA A 1 8.25 2.75 -0.09
C ALA A 1 8.02 1.27 -0.41
N HIS A 2 6.91 0.65 0.02
CA HIS A 2 6.60 -0.76 -0.26
C HIS A 2 6.61 -1.06 -1.76
N ILE A 3 5.93 -0.24 -2.58
CA ILE A 3 5.88 -0.42 -4.03
C ILE A 3 7.30 -0.45 -4.61
N LEU A 4 8.13 0.54 -4.31
CA LEU A 4 9.51 0.62 -4.79
C LEU A 4 10.36 -0.57 -4.31
N ASN A 5 10.21 -0.95 -3.03
CA ASN A 5 10.92 -2.12 -2.50
C ASN A 5 10.53 -3.42 -3.22
N ILE A 6 9.25 -3.59 -3.59
CA ILE A 6 8.75 -4.78 -4.28
C ILE A 6 9.25 -4.82 -5.73
N VAL A 7 9.07 -3.72 -6.48
CA VAL A 7 9.38 -3.71 -7.92
C VAL A 7 10.87 -3.64 -8.22
N GLN A 8 11.67 -3.01 -7.36
CA GLN A 8 13.12 -2.85 -7.52
C GLN A 8 13.95 -3.79 -6.63
N ARG A 9 13.33 -4.49 -5.67
CA ARG A 9 13.97 -5.44 -4.76
C ARG A 9 15.22 -4.88 -4.06
N VAL A 10 15.21 -3.59 -3.72
CA VAL A 10 16.38 -2.84 -3.21
C VAL A 10 17.03 -3.55 -2.03
N ARG A 11 16.22 -3.99 -1.05
CA ARG A 11 16.72 -4.70 0.13
C ARG A 11 17.47 -5.98 -0.24
N TYR A 12 16.89 -6.76 -1.17
CA TYR A 12 17.48 -8.02 -1.62
C TYR A 12 18.85 -7.77 -2.28
N TYR A 13 18.91 -6.89 -3.28
CA TYR A 13 20.15 -6.62 -3.99
C TYR A 13 21.21 -5.97 -3.09
N ALA A 14 20.84 -5.08 -2.18
CA ALA A 14 21.77 -4.52 -1.20
C ALA A 14 22.41 -5.61 -0.33
N GLN A 15 21.61 -6.58 0.13
CA GLN A 15 22.12 -7.73 0.89
C GLN A 15 23.02 -8.63 0.05
N GLU A 16 22.67 -8.93 -1.19
CA GLU A 16 23.48 -9.75 -2.08
C GLU A 16 24.84 -9.09 -2.40
N VAL A 17 24.85 -7.77 -2.58
CA VAL A 17 26.09 -6.99 -2.75
C VAL A 17 26.94 -7.07 -1.49
N SER A 18 26.36 -6.89 -0.30
CA SER A 18 27.08 -7.01 0.98
C SER A 18 27.66 -8.42 1.21
N ASN A 19 26.94 -9.44 0.73
CA ASN A 19 27.42 -10.84 0.74
C ASN A 19 28.52 -11.12 -0.31
N GLY A 20 28.95 -10.09 -1.05
CA GLY A 20 30.02 -10.19 -2.05
C GLY A 20 29.60 -10.85 -3.36
N LYS A 21 28.31 -11.00 -3.64
CA LYS A 21 27.84 -11.61 -4.88
C LYS A 21 28.29 -10.81 -6.10
N TRP A 22 28.19 -9.48 -6.04
CA TRP A 22 28.61 -8.62 -7.16
C TRP A 22 30.12 -8.72 -7.43
N SER A 23 30.96 -8.76 -6.39
CA SER A 23 32.41 -8.88 -6.54
C SER A 23 32.85 -10.20 -7.19
N ARG A 24 31.97 -11.19 -7.24
CA ARG A 24 32.25 -12.51 -7.84
C ARG A 24 31.61 -12.68 -9.24
N GLN A 25 30.94 -11.63 -9.76
CA GLN A 25 30.38 -11.68 -11.10
C GLN A 25 31.45 -11.44 -12.17
N ALA A 26 31.29 -12.06 -13.32
CA ALA A 26 32.11 -11.80 -14.50
C ALA A 26 31.70 -10.49 -15.20
N ASP A 27 30.39 -10.15 -15.13
CA ASP A 27 29.83 -8.95 -15.74
C ASP A 27 29.76 -7.78 -14.75
N PHE A 28 29.61 -6.56 -15.29
CA PHE A 28 29.51 -5.32 -14.50
C PHE A 28 28.22 -5.21 -13.68
N SER A 29 27.22 -6.06 -13.96
CA SER A 29 25.94 -6.07 -13.27
C SER A 29 25.38 -7.49 -13.13
N PHE A 30 24.37 -7.68 -12.25
CA PHE A 30 23.62 -8.92 -12.16
C PHE A 30 22.17 -8.66 -11.72
N TRP A 31 21.27 -9.53 -12.11
CA TRP A 31 19.91 -9.61 -11.60
C TRP A 31 19.43 -11.07 -11.61
N ASP A 32 18.69 -11.45 -10.56
CA ASP A 32 18.22 -12.85 -10.37
C ASP A 32 16.76 -13.02 -10.75
N ALA A 33 16.04 -11.91 -10.93
CA ALA A 33 14.63 -11.91 -11.30
C ALA A 33 14.29 -10.62 -12.03
N PRO A 34 13.21 -10.59 -12.82
CA PRO A 34 12.78 -9.38 -13.52
C PRO A 34 12.56 -8.22 -12.55
N LEU A 35 13.12 -7.07 -12.89
CA LEU A 35 12.83 -5.78 -12.29
C LEU A 35 11.77 -5.08 -13.14
N HIS A 36 10.92 -4.28 -12.50
CA HIS A 36 9.80 -3.67 -13.19
C HIS A 36 9.81 -2.16 -13.02
N GLU A 37 9.51 -1.46 -14.12
CA GLU A 37 9.23 -0.02 -14.09
C GLU A 37 7.79 0.22 -13.64
N LEU A 38 7.53 1.41 -13.10
CA LEU A 38 6.19 1.86 -12.72
C LEU A 38 5.48 2.61 -13.84
N ASP A 39 6.23 3.20 -14.76
CA ASP A 39 5.69 3.97 -15.87
C ASP A 39 4.70 3.14 -16.71
N GLY A 40 3.54 3.71 -16.99
CA GLY A 40 2.43 3.06 -17.71
C GLY A 40 1.69 1.95 -16.96
N LYS A 41 2.09 1.60 -15.73
CA LYS A 41 1.31 0.66 -14.90
C LYS A 41 0.11 1.35 -14.27
N LYS A 42 -0.92 0.56 -13.96
CA LYS A 42 -2.17 1.05 -13.38
C LYS A 42 -2.18 0.85 -11.87
N ILE A 43 -2.41 1.95 -11.13
CA ILE A 43 -2.66 1.89 -9.68
C ILE A 43 -4.12 2.20 -9.38
N GLY A 44 -4.76 1.32 -8.60
CA GLY A 44 -6.11 1.50 -8.06
C GLY A 44 -6.05 1.99 -6.63
N ILE A 45 -6.70 3.11 -6.36
CA ILE A 45 -6.79 3.72 -5.03
C ILE A 45 -8.22 3.53 -4.51
N ILE A 46 -8.37 2.77 -3.42
CA ILE A 46 -9.65 2.57 -2.76
C ILE A 46 -9.77 3.54 -1.59
N GLY A 47 -10.64 4.55 -1.74
CA GLY A 47 -10.74 5.67 -0.82
C GLY A 47 -9.88 6.87 -1.26
N PHE A 48 -10.53 8.01 -1.54
CA PHE A 48 -9.87 9.21 -2.10
C PHE A 48 -9.94 10.40 -1.13
N GLY A 49 -9.62 10.14 0.16
CA GLY A 49 -9.41 11.14 1.19
C GLY A 49 -8.00 11.77 1.09
N ASN A 50 -7.52 12.39 2.18
CA ASN A 50 -6.22 13.09 2.17
C ASN A 50 -5.05 12.17 1.82
N THR A 51 -5.00 10.96 2.38
CA THR A 51 -3.92 10.00 2.11
C THR A 51 -4.00 9.42 0.69
N GLY A 52 -5.21 9.03 0.23
CA GLY A 52 -5.41 8.53 -1.13
C GLY A 52 -5.04 9.58 -2.20
N ARG A 53 -5.42 10.85 -2.00
CA ARG A 53 -5.03 11.97 -2.87
C ARG A 53 -3.52 12.21 -2.89
N ALA A 54 -2.87 12.13 -1.73
CA ALA A 54 -1.42 12.27 -1.66
C ALA A 54 -0.70 11.13 -2.40
N THR A 55 -1.20 9.90 -2.24
CA THR A 55 -0.68 8.72 -2.95
C THR A 55 -0.89 8.85 -4.46
N ALA A 56 -2.07 9.30 -4.91
CA ALA A 56 -2.36 9.54 -6.33
C ALA A 56 -1.36 10.51 -6.95
N ARG A 57 -1.12 11.67 -6.30
CA ARG A 57 -0.16 12.67 -6.78
C ARG A 57 1.26 12.12 -6.92
N ILE A 58 1.70 11.28 -5.96
CA ILE A 58 3.01 10.63 -6.02
C ILE A 58 3.04 9.60 -7.15
N ALA A 59 1.97 8.82 -7.31
CA ALA A 59 1.85 7.80 -8.34
C ALA A 59 1.93 8.40 -9.76
N VAL A 60 1.22 9.52 -10.01
CA VAL A 60 1.33 10.29 -11.26
C VAL A 60 2.77 10.72 -11.52
N GLY A 61 3.48 11.19 -10.48
CA GLY A 61 4.90 11.57 -10.60
C GLY A 61 5.84 10.43 -10.97
N PHE A 62 5.42 9.16 -10.77
CA PHE A 62 6.12 7.96 -11.23
C PHE A 62 5.61 7.41 -12.57
N GLY A 63 4.76 8.14 -13.28
CA GLY A 63 4.21 7.72 -14.57
C GLY A 63 3.11 6.65 -14.48
N LEU A 64 2.52 6.44 -13.31
CA LEU A 64 1.41 5.49 -13.14
C LEU A 64 0.09 6.07 -13.64
N ASP A 65 -0.72 5.25 -14.33
CA ASP A 65 -2.13 5.54 -14.61
C ASP A 65 -2.94 5.35 -13.32
N VAL A 66 -3.56 6.40 -12.80
CA VAL A 66 -4.24 6.37 -11.51
C VAL A 66 -5.75 6.18 -11.68
N TYR A 67 -6.29 5.16 -11.02
CA TYR A 67 -7.72 4.85 -10.93
C TYR A 67 -8.19 4.98 -9.49
N ALA A 68 -9.31 5.64 -9.23
CA ALA A 68 -9.85 5.81 -7.89
C ALA A 68 -11.26 5.22 -7.79
N TYR A 69 -11.49 4.38 -6.77
CA TYR A 69 -12.82 4.00 -6.32
C TYR A 69 -13.17 4.84 -5.09
N THR A 70 -14.18 5.70 -5.23
CA THR A 70 -14.56 6.70 -4.23
C THR A 70 -16.01 7.12 -4.42
N SER A 71 -16.65 7.65 -3.36
CA SER A 71 -17.97 8.28 -3.41
C SER A 71 -17.98 9.63 -4.15
N LYS A 72 -16.81 10.26 -4.34
CA LYS A 72 -16.69 11.52 -5.08
C LYS A 72 -17.12 11.35 -6.54
N SER A 73 -17.70 12.39 -7.13
CA SER A 73 -17.97 12.45 -8.57
C SER A 73 -16.67 12.52 -9.39
N ALA A 74 -16.71 12.20 -10.67
CA ALA A 74 -15.56 12.32 -11.54
C ALA A 74 -15.02 13.76 -11.65
N MET A 75 -15.91 14.77 -11.57
CA MET A 75 -15.53 16.19 -11.61
C MET A 75 -14.78 16.67 -10.36
N GLU A 76 -14.86 15.93 -9.24
CA GLU A 76 -14.13 16.24 -8.00
C GLU A 76 -12.74 15.59 -7.96
N LEU A 77 -12.41 14.77 -8.95
CA LEU A 77 -11.10 14.15 -9.07
C LEU A 77 -10.15 15.02 -9.89
N PRO A 78 -8.85 15.00 -9.60
CA PRO A 78 -7.84 15.60 -10.47
C PRO A 78 -7.95 15.05 -11.91
N ALA A 79 -7.55 15.85 -12.90
CA ALA A 79 -7.67 15.50 -14.32
C ALA A 79 -6.86 14.24 -14.72
N ASP A 80 -5.83 13.94 -13.97
CA ASP A 80 -4.94 12.78 -14.13
C ASP A 80 -5.36 11.55 -13.28
N VAL A 81 -6.59 11.57 -12.73
CA VAL A 81 -7.16 10.47 -11.94
C VAL A 81 -8.49 10.02 -12.55
N HIS A 82 -8.54 8.77 -12.97
CA HIS A 82 -9.74 8.16 -13.55
C HIS A 82 -10.65 7.60 -12.48
N LYS A 83 -11.93 7.97 -12.50
CA LYS A 83 -12.92 7.33 -11.64
C LYS A 83 -13.18 5.90 -12.09
N CYS A 84 -13.05 4.95 -11.18
CA CYS A 84 -13.44 3.55 -11.45
C CYS A 84 -14.91 3.34 -11.05
N PRO A 85 -15.75 2.77 -11.92
CA PRO A 85 -17.19 2.63 -11.66
C PRO A 85 -17.50 1.58 -10.59
N SER A 86 -16.65 0.56 -10.44
CA SER A 86 -16.82 -0.46 -9.41
C SER A 86 -15.47 -0.90 -8.84
N MET A 87 -15.53 -1.42 -7.60
CA MET A 87 -14.34 -1.97 -6.94
C MET A 87 -13.84 -3.21 -7.68
N ASP A 88 -14.73 -4.08 -8.16
CA ASP A 88 -14.34 -5.29 -8.89
C ASP A 88 -13.60 -4.97 -10.19
N GLU A 89 -14.01 -3.92 -10.90
CA GLU A 89 -13.29 -3.46 -12.09
C GLU A 89 -11.90 -2.93 -11.72
N LEU A 90 -11.77 -2.19 -10.61
CA LEU A 90 -10.49 -1.70 -10.14
C LEU A 90 -9.53 -2.86 -9.84
N PHE A 91 -9.99 -3.91 -9.14
CA PHE A 91 -9.19 -5.10 -8.85
C PHE A 91 -8.74 -5.83 -10.12
N ARG A 92 -9.61 -5.97 -11.15
CA ARG A 92 -9.24 -6.63 -12.41
C ARG A 92 -8.26 -5.80 -13.24
N LYS A 93 -8.41 -4.49 -13.24
CA LYS A 93 -7.70 -3.58 -14.16
C LYS A 93 -6.30 -3.21 -13.68
N CYS A 94 -6.14 -3.02 -12.36
CA CYS A 94 -4.93 -2.42 -11.81
C CYS A 94 -3.81 -3.44 -11.56
N ASP A 95 -2.58 -2.98 -11.73
CA ASP A 95 -1.36 -3.71 -11.43
C ASP A 95 -0.97 -3.56 -9.95
N ILE A 96 -1.42 -2.47 -9.35
CA ILE A 96 -1.22 -2.17 -7.93
C ILE A 96 -2.57 -1.73 -7.36
N VAL A 97 -2.96 -2.28 -6.22
CA VAL A 97 -4.16 -1.84 -5.47
C VAL A 97 -3.72 -1.32 -4.12
N SER A 98 -4.11 -0.08 -3.78
CA SER A 98 -3.73 0.58 -2.53
C SER A 98 -4.98 1.01 -1.74
N LEU A 99 -5.04 0.61 -0.46
CA LEU A 99 -6.18 0.82 0.41
C LEU A 99 -6.01 2.10 1.24
N HIS A 100 -6.98 3.02 1.11
CA HIS A 100 -7.02 4.31 1.82
C HIS A 100 -8.41 4.64 2.36
N CYS A 101 -9.31 3.65 2.40
CA CYS A 101 -10.63 3.79 3.00
C CYS A 101 -10.56 3.54 4.52
N PRO A 102 -11.52 4.08 5.30
CA PRO A 102 -11.64 3.76 6.72
C PRO A 102 -12.09 2.30 6.92
N LEU A 103 -11.72 1.73 8.06
CA LEU A 103 -12.29 0.47 8.51
C LEU A 103 -13.66 0.72 9.16
N THR A 104 -14.69 0.13 8.59
CA THR A 104 -16.07 0.16 9.07
C THR A 104 -16.63 -1.26 9.00
N GLU A 105 -17.84 -1.48 9.45
CA GLU A 105 -18.51 -2.79 9.29
C GLU A 105 -18.62 -3.21 7.81
N THR A 106 -18.84 -2.26 6.91
CA THR A 106 -18.98 -2.51 5.46
C THR A 106 -17.66 -2.67 4.72
N THR A 107 -16.55 -2.24 5.30
CA THR A 107 -15.20 -2.36 4.72
C THR A 107 -14.33 -3.39 5.44
N ARG A 108 -14.82 -4.01 6.51
CA ARG A 108 -14.14 -5.12 7.17
C ARG A 108 -13.96 -6.27 6.18
N GLU A 109 -12.72 -6.77 6.11
CA GLU A 109 -12.33 -7.84 5.16
C GLU A 109 -12.76 -7.53 3.71
N LEU A 110 -12.74 -6.26 3.34
CA LEU A 110 -13.04 -5.79 1.99
C LEU A 110 -12.22 -6.52 0.93
N VAL A 111 -10.98 -6.89 1.28
CA VAL A 111 -10.10 -7.74 0.46
C VAL A 111 -10.15 -9.14 1.03
N ASP A 112 -10.99 -9.97 0.44
CA ASP A 112 -11.18 -11.40 0.67
C ASP A 112 -10.65 -12.23 -0.50
N ALA A 113 -10.76 -13.56 -0.43
CA ALA A 113 -10.34 -14.48 -1.50
C ALA A 113 -10.98 -14.10 -2.85
N ARG A 114 -12.26 -13.71 -2.84
CA ARG A 114 -12.99 -13.33 -4.05
C ARG A 114 -12.42 -12.07 -4.71
N LYS A 115 -12.00 -11.07 -3.93
CA LYS A 115 -11.34 -9.86 -4.47
C LYS A 115 -9.92 -10.17 -4.96
N LEU A 116 -9.19 -11.00 -4.23
CA LEU A 116 -7.86 -11.46 -4.62
C LEU A 116 -7.91 -12.26 -5.93
N ASP A 117 -8.97 -13.03 -6.15
CA ASP A 117 -9.21 -13.77 -7.39
C ASP A 117 -9.41 -12.89 -8.63
N LEU A 118 -9.86 -11.67 -8.44
CA LEU A 118 -10.00 -10.69 -9.53
C LEU A 118 -8.66 -10.07 -9.93
N MET A 119 -7.66 -10.10 -9.07
CA MET A 119 -6.37 -9.45 -9.31
C MET A 119 -5.55 -10.21 -10.37
N LYS A 120 -4.69 -9.47 -11.06
CA LYS A 120 -3.71 -10.05 -11.97
C LYS A 120 -2.68 -10.87 -11.20
N PRO A 121 -2.12 -11.95 -11.75
CA PRO A 121 -1.05 -12.71 -11.09
C PRO A 121 0.21 -11.86 -10.79
N SER A 122 0.43 -10.80 -11.56
CA SER A 122 1.53 -9.84 -11.34
C SER A 122 1.17 -8.70 -10.37
N ALA A 123 -0.06 -8.67 -9.85
CA ALA A 123 -0.54 -7.53 -9.07
C ALA A 123 0.06 -7.48 -7.65
N ILE A 124 0.11 -6.25 -7.12
CA ILE A 124 0.62 -5.93 -5.79
C ILE A 124 -0.52 -5.32 -4.97
N LEU A 125 -0.72 -5.81 -3.75
CA LEU A 125 -1.64 -5.23 -2.78
C LEU A 125 -0.86 -4.36 -1.77
N ILE A 126 -1.33 -3.14 -1.51
CA ILE A 126 -0.76 -2.22 -0.52
C ILE A 126 -1.82 -1.86 0.52
N ASN A 127 -1.51 -2.08 1.78
CA ASN A 127 -2.35 -1.64 2.90
C ASN A 127 -1.52 -0.94 3.97
N THR A 128 -1.67 0.37 4.05
CA THR A 128 -1.10 1.23 5.10
C THR A 128 -2.21 1.97 5.87
N GLY A 129 -3.44 1.49 5.74
CA GLY A 129 -4.62 2.08 6.38
C GLY A 129 -4.98 1.38 7.69
N ARG A 130 -5.70 0.26 7.60
CA ARG A 130 -6.13 -0.56 8.75
C ARG A 130 -6.07 -2.05 8.38
N GLY A 131 -5.50 -2.86 9.26
CA GLY A 131 -5.31 -4.30 9.02
C GLY A 131 -6.61 -5.04 8.74
N GLY A 132 -7.67 -4.73 9.47
CA GLY A 132 -8.98 -5.36 9.30
C GLY A 132 -9.69 -5.10 7.95
N LEU A 133 -9.10 -4.33 7.04
CA LEU A 133 -9.57 -4.21 5.65
C LEU A 133 -9.27 -5.47 4.81
N VAL A 134 -8.37 -6.33 5.27
CA VAL A 134 -7.89 -7.51 4.54
C VAL A 134 -8.16 -8.75 5.38
N ASN A 135 -8.72 -9.79 4.77
CA ASN A 135 -8.70 -11.12 5.36
C ASN A 135 -7.29 -11.69 5.27
N GLU A 136 -6.62 -11.85 6.40
CA GLU A 136 -5.20 -12.19 6.47
C GLU A 136 -4.91 -13.60 6.00
N GLN A 137 -5.82 -14.56 6.25
CA GLN A 137 -5.67 -15.92 5.77
C GLN A 137 -5.78 -15.99 4.23
N ASP A 138 -6.82 -15.36 3.68
CA ASP A 138 -7.04 -15.32 2.23
C ASP A 138 -5.85 -14.67 1.50
N LEU A 139 -5.30 -13.58 2.07
CA LEU A 139 -4.13 -12.93 1.49
C LEU A 139 -2.89 -13.83 1.57
N ALA A 140 -2.67 -14.52 2.70
CA ALA A 140 -1.54 -15.45 2.83
C ALA A 140 -1.63 -16.60 1.81
N ASP A 141 -2.83 -17.16 1.64
CA ASP A 141 -3.09 -18.24 0.67
C ASP A 141 -2.88 -17.77 -0.78
N ALA A 142 -3.36 -16.56 -1.11
CA ALA A 142 -3.16 -15.96 -2.43
C ALA A 142 -1.67 -15.70 -2.73
N LEU A 143 -0.90 -15.24 -1.75
CA LEU A 143 0.55 -15.03 -1.90
C LEU A 143 1.30 -16.36 -2.02
N ASN A 144 0.96 -17.34 -1.19
CA ASN A 144 1.65 -18.63 -1.16
C ASN A 144 1.37 -19.46 -2.43
N SER A 145 0.17 -19.37 -2.98
CA SER A 145 -0.19 -19.99 -4.26
C SER A 145 0.32 -19.22 -5.49
N GLY A 146 0.83 -18.00 -5.33
CA GLY A 146 1.22 -17.15 -6.45
C GLY A 146 0.04 -16.53 -7.22
N LYS A 147 -1.13 -16.47 -6.61
CA LYS A 147 -2.34 -15.84 -7.17
C LYS A 147 -2.13 -14.34 -7.40
N ILE A 148 -1.39 -13.68 -6.51
CA ILE A 148 -0.87 -12.33 -6.67
C ILE A 148 0.64 -12.32 -6.41
N ALA A 149 1.34 -11.31 -6.95
CA ALA A 149 2.80 -11.28 -6.90
C ALA A 149 3.36 -10.93 -5.52
N ALA A 150 2.78 -9.95 -4.84
CA ALA A 150 3.29 -9.47 -3.57
C ALA A 150 2.26 -8.64 -2.79
N ALA A 151 2.53 -8.44 -1.50
CA ALA A 151 1.82 -7.47 -0.67
C ALA A 151 2.80 -6.61 0.15
N GLY A 152 2.47 -5.32 0.31
CA GLY A 152 3.16 -4.38 1.19
C GLY A 152 2.20 -3.86 2.25
N LEU A 153 2.46 -4.18 3.51
CA LEU A 153 1.57 -3.92 4.63
C LEU A 153 2.30 -3.12 5.71
N ASP A 154 1.66 -2.07 6.22
CA ASP A 154 2.14 -1.38 7.42
C ASP A 154 1.26 -1.67 8.64
N VAL A 155 0.16 -2.41 8.42
CA VAL A 155 -0.88 -2.68 9.40
C VAL A 155 -1.36 -4.14 9.33
N LEU A 156 -1.72 -4.70 10.49
CA LEU A 156 -2.31 -6.02 10.62
C LEU A 156 -3.61 -5.94 11.45
N SER A 157 -4.42 -7.00 11.41
CA SER A 157 -5.72 -7.05 12.11
C SER A 157 -5.58 -6.98 13.63
N SER A 158 -4.46 -7.49 14.15
CA SER A 158 -4.04 -7.37 15.56
C SER A 158 -2.64 -6.77 15.61
N GLU A 159 -2.44 -5.77 16.44
CA GLU A 159 -1.18 -5.06 16.61
C GLU A 159 -0.84 -4.91 18.11
N PRO A 160 0.27 -5.50 18.60
CA PRO A 160 1.22 -6.36 17.87
C PRO A 160 0.59 -7.64 17.31
N PRO A 161 1.11 -8.18 16.19
CA PRO A 161 0.59 -9.42 15.62
C PRO A 161 0.86 -10.63 16.52
N ARG A 162 -0.04 -11.60 16.47
CA ARG A 162 0.22 -12.90 17.08
C ARG A 162 1.34 -13.63 16.32
N ALA A 163 2.13 -14.43 17.00
CA ALA A 163 3.25 -15.16 16.40
C ALA A 163 2.83 -16.18 15.33
N ASP A 164 1.57 -16.61 15.37
CA ASP A 164 0.95 -17.53 14.41
C ASP A 164 0.23 -16.83 13.25
N ASN A 165 0.30 -15.49 13.14
CA ASN A 165 -0.31 -14.77 12.04
C ASN A 165 0.23 -15.28 10.68
N PRO A 166 -0.65 -15.72 9.76
CA PRO A 166 -0.24 -16.38 8.52
C PRO A 166 0.61 -15.47 7.61
N LEU A 167 0.42 -14.16 7.66
CA LEU A 167 1.16 -13.20 6.84
C LEU A 167 2.63 -13.09 7.21
N LEU A 168 3.02 -13.39 8.45
CA LEU A 168 4.42 -13.33 8.90
C LEU A 168 5.34 -14.30 8.14
N LYS A 169 4.78 -15.37 7.57
CA LYS A 169 5.49 -16.40 6.81
C LYS A 169 5.06 -16.48 5.35
N ALA A 170 4.12 -15.64 4.92
CA ALA A 170 3.64 -15.64 3.55
C ALA A 170 4.72 -15.17 2.56
N ARG A 171 4.76 -15.78 1.39
CA ARG A 171 5.71 -15.43 0.33
C ARG A 171 5.47 -14.00 -0.16
N ASN A 172 6.56 -13.25 -0.40
CA ASN A 172 6.50 -11.88 -0.93
C ASN A 172 5.57 -10.93 -0.14
N CYS A 173 5.38 -11.18 1.15
CA CYS A 173 4.67 -10.30 2.07
C CYS A 173 5.68 -9.42 2.82
N PHE A 174 5.63 -8.12 2.57
CA PHE A 174 6.55 -7.14 3.17
C PHE A 174 5.78 -6.34 4.23
N ILE A 175 6.11 -6.58 5.51
CA ILE A 175 5.39 -5.99 6.64
C ILE A 175 6.31 -5.00 7.36
N THR A 176 5.79 -3.81 7.66
CA THR A 176 6.41 -2.83 8.56
C THR A 176 5.52 -2.60 9.78
N PRO A 177 6.10 -2.22 10.95
CA PRO A 177 5.37 -2.26 12.22
C PRO A 177 4.57 -0.98 12.49
N HIS A 178 3.57 -0.68 11.63
CA HIS A 178 2.68 0.49 11.72
C HIS A 178 3.48 1.80 11.89
N GLN A 179 4.47 2.00 11.04
CA GLN A 179 5.43 3.11 11.14
C GLN A 179 5.21 4.24 10.13
N ALA A 180 4.18 4.17 9.28
CA ALA A 180 3.92 5.18 8.24
C ALA A 180 3.74 6.60 8.81
N TRP A 181 3.29 6.72 10.07
CA TRP A 181 3.14 7.99 10.81
C TRP A 181 4.39 8.42 11.58
N ALA A 182 5.39 7.55 11.76
CA ALA A 182 6.40 7.64 12.81
C ALA A 182 7.62 8.51 12.44
N THR A 183 7.64 9.17 11.27
CA THR A 183 8.74 10.08 10.94
C THR A 183 8.82 11.22 11.96
N LYS A 184 10.02 11.71 12.24
CA LYS A 184 10.27 12.80 13.17
C LYS A 184 9.37 14.01 12.85
N GLU A 185 9.32 14.40 11.60
CA GLU A 185 8.57 15.57 11.12
C GLU A 185 7.06 15.36 11.24
N ALA A 186 6.54 14.16 10.96
CA ALA A 186 5.12 13.87 11.14
C ALA A 186 4.71 13.92 12.61
N ARG A 187 5.53 13.37 13.51
CA ARG A 187 5.29 13.41 14.95
C ARG A 187 5.33 14.83 15.50
N VAL A 188 6.27 15.67 15.05
CA VAL A 188 6.31 17.08 15.43
C VAL A 188 5.04 17.80 15.00
N ARG A 189 4.58 17.61 13.75
CA ARG A 189 3.32 18.21 13.27
C ARG A 189 2.11 17.71 14.07
N LEU A 190 2.05 16.44 14.39
CA LEU A 190 0.96 15.85 15.19
C LEU A 190 0.90 16.48 16.60
N MET A 191 2.04 16.59 17.28
CA MET A 191 2.11 17.21 18.59
C MET A 191 1.71 18.70 18.55
N GLN A 192 2.16 19.44 17.52
CA GLN A 192 1.78 20.84 17.34
C GLN A 192 0.27 21.00 17.13
N LEU A 193 -0.34 20.13 16.33
CA LEU A 193 -1.80 20.12 16.13
C LEU A 193 -2.53 19.82 17.44
N ALA A 194 -2.09 18.82 18.21
CA ALA A 194 -2.70 18.50 19.49
C ALA A 194 -2.63 19.70 20.49
N VAL A 195 -1.50 20.38 20.58
CA VAL A 195 -1.33 21.58 21.41
C VAL A 195 -2.25 22.70 20.91
N ASN A 196 -2.34 22.94 19.61
CA ASN A 196 -3.20 23.99 19.06
C ASN A 196 -4.68 23.69 19.32
N ASN A 197 -5.10 22.44 19.16
CA ASN A 197 -6.48 22.02 19.46
C ASN A 197 -6.83 22.21 20.93
N LEU A 198 -5.92 21.83 21.85
CA LEU A 198 -6.12 22.03 23.28
C LEU A 198 -6.24 23.51 23.64
N LYS A 199 -5.36 24.35 23.09
CA LYS A 199 -5.44 25.82 23.29
C LYS A 199 -6.78 26.37 22.84
N ALA A 200 -7.20 26.05 21.61
CA ALA A 200 -8.47 26.52 21.06
C ALA A 200 -9.66 26.04 21.89
N PHE A 201 -9.62 24.81 22.41
CA PHE A 201 -10.65 24.28 23.31
C PHE A 201 -10.71 25.11 24.64
N LEU A 202 -9.57 25.37 25.27
CA LEU A 202 -9.49 26.18 26.52
C LEU A 202 -9.94 27.63 26.30
N GLU A 203 -9.77 28.17 25.10
CA GLU A 203 -10.23 29.52 24.72
C GLU A 203 -11.73 29.56 24.34
N GLY A 204 -12.44 28.42 24.42
CA GLY A 204 -13.85 28.30 24.03
C GLY A 204 -14.12 28.36 22.54
N LYS A 205 -13.08 28.11 21.70
CA LYS A 205 -13.13 28.13 20.21
C LYS A 205 -12.59 26.83 19.65
N PRO A 206 -13.23 25.67 19.93
CA PRO A 206 -12.74 24.40 19.44
C PRO A 206 -12.69 24.37 17.90
N VAL A 207 -11.63 23.80 17.31
CA VAL A 207 -11.39 23.77 15.86
C VAL A 207 -11.59 22.37 15.25
N ASN A 208 -11.85 21.34 16.09
CA ASN A 208 -12.17 19.95 15.74
C ASN A 208 -13.30 19.43 16.61
#